data_799b5506e4d94457632233df798046b3
#
_entry.id   799b5506e4d94457632233df798046b3
#
_cell.length_a   1.000
_cell.length_b   1.000
_cell.length_c   1.000
_cell.angle_alpha   90.00
_cell.angle_beta   90.00
_cell.angle_gamma   90.00
#
_symmetry.space_group_name_H-M   'P 1'
#
loop_
_entity.id
_entity.type
_entity.pdbx_description
1 polymer ?
#
loop_
_entity_poly.entity_id
_entity_poly.type
_entity_poly.pdbx_seq_one_letter_code
_entity_poly.pdbx_strand_id
1 'polypeptide(L)'
;MNINKNIKNILEKIEKKHGKGTIMIMNTKQPLYNIDVFKTGSISLDLALGILGYPKGRIIEIYGPESSGKTTLALHAIAQMQKKNGNCVYIDAEHSFDIKYAKNLKINLNKLIITQPDYGEQALEIVDTLIKSKIINLIVIDSVAALIPKSELDGEIGENRIGLHAKLMSQALRKLIGIISKNNSTVIFINQIREKIGVIFGNPEVTTGGNALKFYSSIRLEIRKIGFLKNKSQKIIGNNVRVKVVKNKLYPPFKIAEFEIIYGKGICKYRDIFNLCIKMNIFKKKGSWYYLYNNKNLGKGKENIIKILKKNKKFYSEIKKKILNS
;
A
#
# COMPACT_ATOMS: atom_id res chain seq x y z
N MET A 1 -14.21 13.05 34.87
CA MET A 1 -13.54 12.15 35.82
C MET A 1 -12.32 12.87 36.37
N ASN A 2 -12.31 13.18 37.66
CA ASN A 2 -11.11 13.73 38.30
C ASN A 2 -10.10 12.60 38.48
N ILE A 3 -9.01 12.68 37.74
CA ILE A 3 -7.88 11.75 37.89
C ILE A 3 -7.29 12.01 39.29
N ASN A 4 -7.15 10.95 40.06
CA ASN A 4 -6.58 11.00 41.40
C ASN A 4 -5.18 11.67 41.34
N LYS A 5 -4.93 12.61 42.28
CA LYS A 5 -3.66 13.36 42.37
C LYS A 5 -2.45 12.44 42.39
N ASN A 6 -2.57 11.26 43.00
CA ASN A 6 -1.53 10.26 43.04
C ASN A 6 -1.18 9.67 41.67
N ILE A 7 -2.19 9.47 40.80
CA ILE A 7 -1.99 9.01 39.42
C ILE A 7 -1.24 10.08 38.62
N LYS A 8 -1.61 11.37 38.73
CA LYS A 8 -0.88 12.45 38.08
C LYS A 8 0.60 12.47 38.44
N ASN A 9 0.91 12.36 39.72
CA ASN A 9 2.29 12.34 40.21
C ASN A 9 3.10 11.16 39.64
N ILE A 10 2.46 9.98 39.52
CA ILE A 10 3.12 8.80 38.90
C ILE A 10 3.37 9.04 37.42
N LEU A 11 2.41 9.60 36.67
CA LEU A 11 2.56 9.91 35.27
C LEU A 11 3.71 10.88 35.03
N GLU A 12 3.78 11.96 35.82
CA GLU A 12 4.88 12.95 35.73
C GLU A 12 6.25 12.33 36.04
N LYS A 13 6.34 11.43 37.03
CA LYS A 13 7.58 10.70 37.33
C LYS A 13 8.00 9.81 36.14
N ILE A 14 7.07 9.12 35.50
CA ILE A 14 7.33 8.27 34.35
C ILE A 14 7.80 9.14 33.16
N GLU A 15 7.11 10.25 32.86
CA GLU A 15 7.50 11.17 31.81
C GLU A 15 8.88 11.82 32.03
N LYS A 16 9.21 12.19 33.28
CA LYS A 16 10.55 12.71 33.63
C LYS A 16 11.63 11.68 33.37
N LYS A 17 11.37 10.41 33.68
CA LYS A 17 12.36 9.32 33.54
C LYS A 17 12.52 8.82 32.09
N HIS A 18 11.42 8.75 31.33
CA HIS A 18 11.39 8.08 30.03
C HIS A 18 11.07 9.01 28.84
N GLY A 19 10.85 10.30 29.10
CA GLY A 19 10.53 11.31 28.09
C GLY A 19 9.02 11.58 27.95
N LYS A 20 8.68 12.79 27.51
CA LYS A 20 7.29 13.21 27.28
C LYS A 20 6.61 12.31 26.24
N GLY A 21 5.35 11.94 26.51
CA GLY A 21 4.53 11.11 25.62
C GLY A 21 4.79 9.60 25.73
N THR A 22 5.63 9.16 26.68
CA THR A 22 5.84 7.73 26.98
C THR A 22 4.60 7.10 27.61
N ILE A 23 3.84 7.88 28.36
CA ILE A 23 2.58 7.47 28.98
C ILE A 23 1.52 8.52 28.73
N MET A 24 0.29 8.10 28.44
CA MET A 24 -0.82 9.01 28.21
C MET A 24 -2.13 8.44 28.77
N ILE A 25 -3.01 9.33 29.18
CA ILE A 25 -4.37 8.95 29.56
C ILE A 25 -5.23 9.06 28.32
N MET A 26 -5.91 7.96 27.99
CA MET A 26 -6.86 7.94 26.88
C MET A 26 -8.10 8.76 27.25
N ASN A 27 -8.20 9.94 26.67
CA ASN A 27 -9.37 10.79 26.83
C ASN A 27 -10.36 10.53 25.68
N THR A 28 -11.56 10.04 26.00
CA THR A 28 -12.61 9.72 25.01
C THR A 28 -13.14 10.94 24.26
N LYS A 29 -12.84 12.16 24.72
CA LYS A 29 -13.22 13.41 24.04
C LYS A 29 -12.27 13.79 22.90
N GLN A 30 -11.08 13.24 22.84
CA GLN A 30 -10.23 13.34 21.65
C GLN A 30 -10.57 12.18 20.72
N PRO A 31 -10.80 12.44 19.41
CA PRO A 31 -10.97 11.35 18.44
C PRO A 31 -9.74 10.46 18.56
N LEU A 32 -9.97 9.21 18.90
CA LEU A 32 -8.97 8.22 19.34
C LEU A 32 -7.77 8.05 18.40
N TYR A 33 -7.86 8.45 17.16
CA TYR A 33 -6.76 8.62 16.18
C TYR A 33 -7.30 9.39 14.98
N ASN A 34 -6.91 10.64 14.81
CA ASN A 34 -6.94 11.26 13.49
C ASN A 34 -5.81 10.61 12.70
N ILE A 35 -6.11 9.44 12.12
CA ILE A 35 -5.12 8.66 11.35
C ILE A 35 -4.83 9.46 10.08
N ASP A 36 -3.65 10.09 10.04
CA ASP A 36 -3.22 10.76 8.81
C ASP A 36 -2.98 9.70 7.73
N VAL A 37 -3.62 9.89 6.58
CA VAL A 37 -3.57 8.95 5.46
C VAL A 37 -3.18 9.64 4.16
N PHE A 38 -2.60 8.90 3.24
CA PHE A 38 -2.41 9.32 1.86
C PHE A 38 -3.07 8.31 0.91
N LYS A 39 -3.51 8.79 -0.25
CA LYS A 39 -4.28 7.98 -1.19
C LYS A 39 -3.45 6.86 -1.81
N THR A 40 -4.12 5.73 -2.12
CA THR A 40 -3.46 4.58 -2.75
C THR A 40 -3.26 4.75 -4.26
N GLY A 41 -4.05 5.61 -4.90
CA GLY A 41 -4.14 5.75 -6.35
C GLY A 41 -5.36 5.07 -6.95
N SER A 42 -6.02 4.17 -6.21
CA SER A 42 -7.32 3.56 -6.52
C SER A 42 -8.35 3.97 -5.48
N ILE A 43 -9.50 4.48 -5.92
CA ILE A 43 -10.61 4.85 -5.02
C ILE A 43 -11.24 3.58 -4.44
N SER A 44 -11.34 2.52 -5.22
CA SER A 44 -11.82 1.22 -4.75
C SER A 44 -10.98 0.69 -3.59
N LEU A 45 -9.65 0.83 -3.66
CA LEU A 45 -8.77 0.40 -2.58
C LEU A 45 -8.84 1.35 -1.38
N ASP A 46 -8.93 2.67 -1.61
CA ASP A 46 -9.14 3.64 -0.55
C ASP A 46 -10.38 3.29 0.30
N LEU A 47 -11.49 2.93 -0.35
CA LEU A 47 -12.73 2.50 0.31
C LEU A 47 -12.58 1.14 1.01
N ALA A 48 -11.91 0.18 0.37
CA ALA A 48 -11.69 -1.14 0.96
C ALA A 48 -10.84 -1.08 2.23
N LEU A 49 -9.91 -0.12 2.32
CA LEU A 49 -9.12 0.16 3.52
C LEU A 49 -9.96 0.77 4.66
N GLY A 50 -11.12 1.37 4.37
CA GLY A 50 -12.04 1.97 5.34
C GLY A 50 -11.58 3.31 5.92
N ILE A 51 -10.27 3.53 5.99
CA ILE A 51 -9.63 4.79 6.41
C ILE A 51 -9.31 5.72 5.23
N LEU A 52 -9.78 5.36 4.03
CA LEU A 52 -9.67 6.13 2.79
C LEU A 52 -8.23 6.39 2.29
N GLY A 53 -7.30 5.47 2.56
CA GLY A 53 -5.92 5.55 2.08
C GLY A 53 -4.95 4.70 2.88
N TYR A 54 -3.66 4.84 2.59
CA TYR A 54 -2.58 4.25 3.39
C TYR A 54 -2.32 5.09 4.65
N PRO A 55 -2.25 4.47 5.85
CA PRO A 55 -1.93 5.17 7.08
C PRO A 55 -0.47 5.59 7.13
N LYS A 56 -0.18 6.80 7.57
CA LYS A 56 1.18 7.23 7.88
C LYS A 56 1.69 6.59 9.18
N GLY A 57 3.00 6.49 9.31
CA GLY A 57 3.64 5.93 10.50
C GLY A 57 3.40 4.44 10.69
N ARG A 58 3.18 3.68 9.60
CA ARG A 58 2.84 2.26 9.66
C ARG A 58 3.63 1.44 8.65
N ILE A 59 3.74 0.14 8.94
CA ILE A 59 4.25 -0.87 8.03
C ILE A 59 3.09 -1.45 7.24
N ILE A 60 3.26 -1.52 5.92
CA ILE A 60 2.30 -2.07 4.96
C ILE A 60 3.02 -3.17 4.17
N GLU A 61 2.39 -4.32 4.01
CA GLU A 61 2.87 -5.37 3.12
C GLU A 61 1.94 -5.51 1.92
N ILE A 62 2.51 -5.47 0.72
CA ILE A 62 1.82 -5.76 -0.56
C ILE A 62 2.43 -7.03 -1.12
N TYR A 63 1.65 -8.10 -1.24
CA TYR A 63 2.15 -9.38 -1.70
C TYR A 63 1.22 -10.02 -2.72
N GLY A 64 1.75 -10.94 -3.50
CA GLY A 64 1.00 -11.67 -4.52
C GLY A 64 1.92 -12.34 -5.53
N PRO A 65 1.34 -13.08 -6.49
CA PRO A 65 2.08 -13.73 -7.56
C PRO A 65 2.88 -12.73 -8.39
N GLU A 66 3.78 -13.23 -9.19
CA GLU A 66 4.51 -12.44 -10.18
C GLU A 66 3.56 -11.74 -11.15
N SER A 67 3.95 -10.58 -11.65
CA SER A 67 3.17 -9.78 -12.63
C SER A 67 1.73 -9.44 -12.18
N SER A 68 1.42 -9.52 -10.88
CA SER A 68 0.10 -9.16 -10.35
C SER A 68 -0.13 -7.64 -10.21
N GLY A 69 0.95 -6.82 -10.27
CA GLY A 69 0.88 -5.37 -10.16
C GLY A 69 1.32 -4.80 -8.80
N LYS A 70 2.09 -5.55 -8.00
CA LYS A 70 2.64 -5.11 -6.70
C LYS A 70 3.42 -3.81 -6.80
N THR A 71 4.47 -3.81 -7.64
CA THR A 71 5.31 -2.63 -7.92
C THR A 71 4.49 -1.46 -8.44
N THR A 72 3.53 -1.71 -9.35
CA THR A 72 2.61 -0.66 -9.83
C THR A 72 1.85 0.02 -8.68
N LEU A 73 1.31 -0.77 -7.76
CA LEU A 73 0.55 -0.24 -6.61
C LEU A 73 1.44 0.57 -5.68
N ALA A 74 2.67 0.13 -5.42
CA ALA A 74 3.65 0.85 -4.61
C ALA A 74 4.14 2.15 -5.29
N LEU A 75 4.38 2.13 -6.61
CA LEU A 75 4.72 3.33 -7.37
C LEU A 75 3.56 4.35 -7.38
N HIS A 76 2.32 3.89 -7.44
CA HIS A 76 1.18 4.80 -7.24
C HIS A 76 1.16 5.43 -5.85
N ALA A 77 1.54 4.69 -4.79
CA ALA A 77 1.68 5.23 -3.44
C ALA A 77 2.72 6.37 -3.40
N ILE A 78 3.89 6.19 -4.04
CA ILE A 78 4.91 7.24 -4.20
C ILE A 78 4.31 8.46 -4.90
N ALA A 79 3.66 8.27 -6.06
CA ALA A 79 3.06 9.37 -6.80
C ALA A 79 2.01 10.16 -5.98
N GLN A 80 1.24 9.47 -5.13
CA GLN A 80 0.27 10.12 -4.25
C GLN A 80 0.92 10.84 -3.06
N MET A 81 1.99 10.27 -2.49
CA MET A 81 2.75 10.92 -1.42
C MET A 81 3.43 12.20 -1.92
N GLN A 82 4.07 12.15 -3.09
CA GLN A 82 4.69 13.33 -3.71
C GLN A 82 3.68 14.44 -4.03
N LYS A 83 2.42 14.13 -4.36
CA LYS A 83 1.35 15.13 -4.49
C LYS A 83 1.02 15.87 -3.20
N LYS A 84 1.33 15.28 -2.07
CA LYS A 84 1.25 15.90 -0.74
C LYS A 84 2.59 16.53 -0.29
N ASN A 85 3.52 16.73 -1.23
CA ASN A 85 4.89 17.21 -1.01
C ASN A 85 5.70 16.34 -0.04
N GLY A 86 5.37 15.03 0.05
CA GLY A 86 6.12 14.09 0.86
C GLY A 86 7.39 13.59 0.15
N ASN A 87 8.46 13.43 0.92
CA ASN A 87 9.72 12.86 0.47
C ASN A 87 9.62 11.35 0.42
N CYS A 88 10.02 10.76 -0.70
CA CYS A 88 9.90 9.33 -0.97
C CYS A 88 11.25 8.71 -1.30
N VAL A 89 11.42 7.48 -0.83
CA VAL A 89 12.59 6.63 -1.14
C VAL A 89 12.11 5.31 -1.74
N TYR A 90 12.85 4.83 -2.72
CA TYR A 90 12.66 3.52 -3.32
C TYR A 90 13.93 2.69 -3.15
N ILE A 91 13.82 1.58 -2.42
CA ILE A 91 14.88 0.59 -2.25
C ILE A 91 14.69 -0.47 -3.33
N ASP A 92 15.50 -0.41 -4.37
CA ASP A 92 15.46 -1.29 -5.53
C ASP A 92 16.39 -2.49 -5.33
N ALA A 93 15.97 -3.43 -4.49
CA ALA A 93 16.76 -4.63 -4.21
C ALA A 93 16.74 -5.66 -5.36
N GLU A 94 15.79 -5.54 -6.30
CA GLU A 94 15.71 -6.39 -7.49
C GLU A 94 16.44 -5.79 -8.70
N HIS A 95 16.99 -4.55 -8.60
CA HIS A 95 17.64 -3.82 -9.70
C HIS A 95 16.76 -3.69 -10.95
N SER A 96 15.47 -3.46 -10.76
CA SER A 96 14.44 -3.54 -11.81
C SER A 96 13.63 -2.25 -12.01
N PHE A 97 14.07 -1.11 -11.45
CA PHE A 97 13.33 0.15 -11.50
C PHE A 97 13.20 0.71 -12.92
N ASP A 98 11.98 0.77 -13.42
CA ASP A 98 11.66 1.36 -14.73
C ASP A 98 11.40 2.87 -14.64
N ILE A 99 12.38 3.66 -15.04
CA ILE A 99 12.33 5.13 -15.07
C ILE A 99 11.20 5.63 -15.98
N LYS A 100 10.99 5.01 -17.14
CA LYS A 100 9.95 5.41 -18.09
C LYS A 100 8.56 5.15 -17.54
N TYR A 101 8.38 4.01 -16.87
CA TYR A 101 7.12 3.68 -16.22
C TYR A 101 6.83 4.62 -15.06
N ALA A 102 7.80 4.90 -14.21
CA ALA A 102 7.68 5.85 -13.10
C ALA A 102 7.25 7.26 -13.58
N LYS A 103 7.85 7.77 -14.66
CA LYS A 103 7.43 9.04 -15.31
C LYS A 103 5.97 8.97 -15.80
N ASN A 104 5.55 7.87 -16.41
CA ASN A 104 4.17 7.70 -16.88
C ASN A 104 3.16 7.70 -15.72
N LEU A 105 3.54 7.22 -14.54
CA LEU A 105 2.75 7.28 -13.31
C LEU A 105 2.77 8.66 -12.65
N LYS A 106 3.48 9.65 -13.26
CA LYS A 106 3.62 11.03 -12.78
C LYS A 106 4.42 11.14 -11.48
N ILE A 107 5.38 10.25 -11.28
CA ILE A 107 6.39 10.37 -10.24
C ILE A 107 7.39 11.45 -10.66
N ASN A 108 7.67 12.41 -9.77
CA ASN A 108 8.74 13.37 -9.94
C ASN A 108 10.07 12.71 -9.57
N LEU A 109 10.85 12.35 -10.59
CA LEU A 109 12.13 11.66 -10.37
C LEU A 109 13.17 12.52 -9.68
N ASN A 110 13.13 13.84 -9.87
CA ASN A 110 14.05 14.77 -9.20
C ASN A 110 13.82 14.85 -7.67
N LYS A 111 12.68 14.32 -7.20
CA LYS A 111 12.30 14.24 -5.78
C LYS A 111 12.18 12.80 -5.28
N LEU A 112 12.66 11.83 -6.05
CA LEU A 112 12.68 10.43 -5.65
C LEU A 112 14.10 10.00 -5.37
N ILE A 113 14.37 9.57 -4.15
CA ILE A 113 15.64 8.96 -3.78
C ILE A 113 15.55 7.48 -4.13
N ILE A 114 16.54 6.94 -4.84
CA ILE A 114 16.64 5.52 -5.17
C ILE A 114 17.96 5.00 -4.61
N THR A 115 17.93 3.81 -4.02
CA THR A 115 19.12 3.08 -3.59
C THR A 115 19.02 1.63 -4.00
N GLN A 116 20.14 1.04 -4.36
CA GLN A 116 20.28 -0.36 -4.80
C GLN A 116 21.30 -1.03 -3.87
N PRO A 117 20.86 -1.55 -2.73
CA PRO A 117 21.73 -2.18 -1.76
C PRO A 117 22.20 -3.56 -2.24
N ASP A 118 23.42 -3.94 -1.88
CA ASP A 118 24.02 -5.22 -2.26
C ASP A 118 23.47 -6.39 -1.43
N TYR A 119 23.05 -6.14 -0.18
CA TYR A 119 22.56 -7.17 0.74
C TYR A 119 21.49 -6.62 1.71
N GLY A 120 20.78 -7.53 2.36
CA GLY A 120 19.60 -7.20 3.16
C GLY A 120 19.89 -6.32 4.39
N GLU A 121 21.01 -6.56 5.12
CA GLU A 121 21.40 -5.75 6.27
C GLU A 121 21.65 -4.30 5.86
N GLN A 122 22.37 -4.07 4.75
CA GLN A 122 22.62 -2.73 4.21
C GLN A 122 21.32 -2.01 3.86
N ALA A 123 20.39 -2.70 3.18
CA ALA A 123 19.09 -2.14 2.86
C ALA A 123 18.35 -1.67 4.11
N LEU A 124 18.30 -2.50 5.15
CA LEU A 124 17.55 -2.24 6.37
C LEU A 124 18.21 -1.18 7.26
N GLU A 125 19.55 -1.07 7.24
CA GLU A 125 20.30 0.00 7.90
C GLU A 125 20.07 1.37 7.22
N ILE A 126 20.03 1.39 5.88
CA ILE A 126 19.64 2.59 5.11
C ILE A 126 18.22 3.02 5.52
N VAL A 127 17.28 2.09 5.62
CA VAL A 127 15.90 2.37 6.06
C VAL A 127 15.88 2.94 7.48
N ASP A 128 16.62 2.35 8.43
CA ASP A 128 16.73 2.83 9.81
C ASP A 128 17.23 4.29 9.86
N THR A 129 18.30 4.58 9.11
CA THR A 129 18.91 5.92 9.04
C THR A 129 17.95 6.94 8.44
N LEU A 130 17.28 6.59 7.33
CA LEU A 130 16.31 7.45 6.66
C LEU A 130 15.11 7.78 7.55
N ILE A 131 14.58 6.81 8.29
CA ILE A 131 13.45 7.05 9.20
C ILE A 131 13.89 7.95 10.35
N LYS A 132 15.08 7.75 10.91
CA LYS A 132 15.64 8.58 12.01
C LYS A 132 15.85 10.04 11.61
N SER A 133 16.07 10.32 10.33
CA SER A 133 16.20 11.69 9.82
C SER A 133 14.92 12.53 9.98
N LYS A 134 13.75 11.89 10.15
CA LYS A 134 12.40 12.49 10.27
C LYS A 134 11.94 13.26 9.01
N ILE A 135 12.71 13.23 7.92
CA ILE A 135 12.41 13.96 6.68
C ILE A 135 11.66 13.06 5.68
N ILE A 136 11.79 11.74 5.81
CA ILE A 136 11.23 10.78 4.85
C ILE A 136 9.83 10.36 5.27
N ASN A 137 8.86 10.52 4.34
CA ASN A 137 7.45 10.20 4.58
C ASN A 137 7.05 8.81 4.09
N LEU A 138 7.70 8.32 3.02
CA LEU A 138 7.41 7.02 2.43
C LEU A 138 8.69 6.34 1.96
N ILE A 139 8.86 5.10 2.37
CA ILE A 139 9.90 4.19 1.86
C ILE A 139 9.19 2.99 1.24
N VAL A 140 9.59 2.63 0.02
CA VAL A 140 9.16 1.40 -0.66
C VAL A 140 10.37 0.49 -0.77
N ILE A 141 10.21 -0.78 -0.42
CA ILE A 141 11.23 -1.83 -0.55
C ILE A 141 10.72 -2.86 -1.56
N ASP A 142 11.40 -2.97 -2.69
CA ASP A 142 11.05 -3.90 -3.78
C ASP A 142 12.25 -4.81 -4.09
N SER A 143 12.25 -6.06 -3.67
CA SER A 143 11.27 -6.72 -2.80
C SER A 143 11.95 -7.39 -1.58
N VAL A 144 11.13 -7.84 -0.63
CA VAL A 144 11.62 -8.60 0.54
C VAL A 144 12.40 -9.84 0.13
N ALA A 145 11.96 -10.51 -0.96
CA ALA A 145 12.62 -11.71 -1.46
C ALA A 145 14.08 -11.50 -1.89
N ALA A 146 14.43 -10.26 -2.26
CA ALA A 146 15.78 -9.87 -2.70
C ALA A 146 16.66 -9.36 -1.54
N LEU A 147 16.13 -9.23 -0.32
CA LEU A 147 16.92 -8.85 0.86
C LEU A 147 17.74 -10.04 1.39
N ILE A 148 18.71 -10.49 0.60
CA ILE A 148 19.55 -11.64 0.95
C ILE A 148 20.50 -11.24 2.09
N PRO A 149 20.61 -12.03 3.20
CA PRO A 149 21.58 -11.79 4.24
C PRO A 149 23.02 -11.82 3.71
N LYS A 150 23.88 -10.91 4.20
CA LYS A 150 25.28 -10.83 3.77
C LYS A 150 26.00 -12.18 3.93
N SER A 151 25.78 -12.85 5.07
CA SER A 151 26.37 -14.17 5.34
C SER A 151 25.93 -15.26 4.34
N GLU A 152 24.79 -15.11 3.68
CA GLU A 152 24.33 -16.00 2.62
C GLU A 152 25.03 -15.70 1.29
N LEU A 153 25.30 -14.42 1.00
CA LEU A 153 26.05 -13.99 -0.19
C LEU A 153 27.53 -14.37 -0.12
N ASP A 154 28.14 -14.29 1.07
CA ASP A 154 29.55 -14.63 1.31
C ASP A 154 29.78 -16.15 1.38
N GLY A 155 28.71 -16.98 1.36
CA GLY A 155 28.78 -18.44 1.39
C GLY A 155 28.96 -19.08 0.02
N GLU A 156 29.24 -20.39 0.00
CA GLU A 156 29.36 -21.14 -1.24
C GLU A 156 27.98 -21.40 -1.88
N ILE A 157 27.96 -21.46 -3.21
CA ILE A 157 26.72 -21.78 -3.95
C ILE A 157 26.27 -23.21 -3.58
N GLY A 158 25.05 -23.32 -3.06
CA GLY A 158 24.48 -24.62 -2.62
C GLY A 158 24.57 -24.85 -1.11
N GLU A 159 25.22 -23.97 -0.35
CA GLU A 159 25.21 -24.05 1.10
C GLU A 159 23.82 -23.74 1.68
N ASN A 160 23.31 -24.67 2.48
CA ASN A 160 21.94 -24.58 2.98
C ASN A 160 21.90 -23.79 4.32
N ARG A 161 21.62 -22.48 4.26
CA ARG A 161 21.55 -21.59 5.42
C ARG A 161 20.11 -21.25 5.80
N ILE A 162 19.39 -22.26 6.30
CA ILE A 162 17.98 -22.16 6.63
C ILE A 162 17.71 -21.08 7.68
N GLY A 163 16.72 -20.22 7.43
CA GLY A 163 16.17 -19.29 8.42
C GLY A 163 16.89 -17.95 8.58
N LEU A 164 18.05 -17.71 7.95
CA LEU A 164 18.79 -16.46 8.08
C LEU A 164 17.97 -15.25 7.63
N HIS A 165 17.29 -15.34 6.49
CA HIS A 165 16.42 -14.30 5.98
C HIS A 165 15.26 -13.98 6.94
N ALA A 166 14.63 -14.99 7.55
CA ALA A 166 13.56 -14.79 8.54
C ALA A 166 14.10 -14.15 9.83
N LYS A 167 15.33 -14.50 10.25
CA LYS A 167 16.03 -13.90 11.39
C LYS A 167 16.33 -12.42 11.14
N LEU A 168 16.90 -12.09 9.98
CA LEU A 168 17.17 -10.71 9.54
C LEU A 168 15.90 -9.86 9.58
N MET A 169 14.83 -10.31 8.92
CA MET A 169 13.55 -9.60 8.89
C MET A 169 12.95 -9.41 10.29
N SER A 170 13.03 -10.42 11.14
CA SER A 170 12.50 -10.34 12.51
C SER A 170 13.27 -9.32 13.36
N GLN A 171 14.59 -9.29 13.28
CA GLN A 171 15.44 -8.34 14.00
C GLN A 171 15.20 -6.91 13.52
N ALA A 172 15.20 -6.69 12.20
CA ALA A 172 15.00 -5.38 11.60
C ALA A 172 13.61 -4.80 11.93
N LEU A 173 12.53 -5.57 11.74
CA LEU A 173 11.18 -5.09 11.98
C LEU A 173 10.93 -4.76 13.46
N ARG A 174 11.53 -5.52 14.40
CA ARG A 174 11.49 -5.22 15.83
C ARG A 174 12.11 -3.86 16.13
N LYS A 175 13.25 -3.53 15.50
CA LYS A 175 13.93 -2.24 15.65
C LYS A 175 13.15 -1.10 14.98
N LEU A 176 12.65 -1.34 13.78
CA LEU A 176 12.02 -0.31 12.94
C LEU A 176 10.62 0.12 13.41
N ILE A 177 9.81 -0.78 14.00
CA ILE A 177 8.38 -0.51 14.29
C ILE A 177 8.18 0.74 15.17
N GLY A 178 9.03 0.90 16.20
CA GLY A 178 8.93 2.02 17.14
C GLY A 178 9.29 3.36 16.50
N ILE A 179 10.35 3.39 15.69
CA ILE A 179 10.81 4.62 15.04
C ILE A 179 9.91 5.03 13.87
N ILE A 180 9.36 4.06 13.13
CA ILE A 180 8.38 4.28 12.06
C ILE A 180 7.16 5.05 12.61
N SER A 181 6.60 4.58 13.71
CA SER A 181 5.43 5.22 14.33
C SER A 181 5.75 6.61 14.89
N LYS A 182 6.88 6.77 15.61
CA LYS A 182 7.29 8.04 16.22
C LYS A 182 7.60 9.12 15.18
N ASN A 183 8.17 8.74 14.04
CA ASN A 183 8.59 9.69 12.99
C ASN A 183 7.56 9.85 11.88
N ASN A 184 6.40 9.21 12.01
CA ASN A 184 5.30 9.27 11.04
C ASN A 184 5.71 8.89 9.60
N SER A 185 6.78 8.07 9.47
CA SER A 185 7.24 7.52 8.20
C SER A 185 6.45 6.25 7.87
N THR A 186 6.09 6.05 6.61
CA THR A 186 5.42 4.82 6.16
C THR A 186 6.41 3.95 5.42
N VAL A 187 6.41 2.64 5.69
CA VAL A 187 7.22 1.68 4.95
C VAL A 187 6.33 0.66 4.27
N ILE A 188 6.44 0.57 2.94
CA ILE A 188 5.76 -0.43 2.12
C ILE A 188 6.77 -1.51 1.74
N PHE A 189 6.52 -2.73 2.17
CA PHE A 189 7.26 -3.92 1.74
C PHE A 189 6.50 -4.61 0.62
N ILE A 190 7.13 -4.76 -0.53
CA ILE A 190 6.66 -5.63 -1.59
C ILE A 190 7.19 -7.03 -1.32
N ASN A 191 6.31 -8.04 -1.39
CA ASN A 191 6.68 -9.41 -1.10
C ASN A 191 6.17 -10.38 -2.18
N GLN A 192 6.88 -11.48 -2.34
CA GLN A 192 6.53 -12.55 -3.26
C GLN A 192 5.86 -13.69 -2.51
N ILE A 193 5.05 -14.46 -3.22
CA ILE A 193 4.47 -15.72 -2.74
C ILE A 193 5.40 -16.85 -3.17
N ARG A 194 5.59 -17.79 -2.26
CA ARG A 194 6.25 -19.08 -2.49
C ARG A 194 5.31 -20.20 -2.03
N GLU A 195 5.44 -21.35 -2.61
CA GLU A 195 4.70 -22.53 -2.17
C GLU A 195 5.52 -23.30 -1.15
N LYS A 196 4.91 -23.64 -0.04
CA LYS A 196 5.51 -24.49 0.98
C LYS A 196 5.34 -25.96 0.57
N ILE A 197 6.46 -26.63 0.34
CA ILE A 197 6.50 -28.05 -0.03
C ILE A 197 5.92 -28.90 1.13
N GLY A 198 5.15 -29.94 0.80
CA GLY A 198 4.61 -30.89 1.77
C GLY A 198 3.30 -30.48 2.45
N VAL A 199 2.66 -29.39 2.05
CA VAL A 199 1.33 -29.04 2.57
C VAL A 199 0.26 -29.74 1.75
N ILE A 200 -0.33 -30.82 2.34
CA ILE A 200 -1.38 -31.63 1.70
C ILE A 200 -2.76 -30.96 1.90
N PHE A 201 -2.99 -30.29 3.03
CA PHE A 201 -4.25 -29.64 3.36
C PHE A 201 -4.04 -28.16 3.68
N GLY A 202 -4.97 -27.31 3.26
CA GLY A 202 -4.93 -25.86 3.49
C GLY A 202 -4.23 -25.10 2.36
N ASN A 203 -3.89 -23.82 2.63
CA ASN A 203 -3.22 -22.98 1.64
C ASN A 203 -1.69 -23.11 1.74
N PRO A 204 -1.00 -23.65 0.73
CA PRO A 204 0.45 -23.80 0.72
C PRO A 204 1.19 -22.47 0.54
N GLU A 205 0.52 -21.41 0.12
CA GLU A 205 1.13 -20.12 -0.20
C GLU A 205 1.67 -19.41 1.05
N VAL A 206 2.94 -19.08 1.02
CA VAL A 206 3.63 -18.31 2.07
C VAL A 206 4.40 -17.15 1.47
N THR A 207 4.53 -16.06 2.22
CA THR A 207 5.37 -14.93 1.83
C THR A 207 6.81 -15.15 2.30
N THR A 208 7.80 -14.60 1.56
CA THR A 208 9.23 -14.69 1.92
C THR A 208 9.54 -13.87 3.17
N GLY A 209 10.70 -14.11 3.80
CA GLY A 209 11.13 -13.39 5.01
C GLY A 209 10.48 -13.87 6.31
N GLY A 210 9.87 -15.05 6.29
CA GLY A 210 9.26 -15.70 7.48
C GLY A 210 7.94 -15.01 7.90
N ASN A 211 7.64 -15.10 9.22
CA ASN A 211 6.36 -14.61 9.74
C ASN A 211 6.41 -13.15 10.26
N ALA A 212 7.58 -12.53 10.32
CA ALA A 212 7.74 -11.23 10.97
C ALA A 212 6.84 -10.15 10.36
N LEU A 213 6.79 -10.01 9.03
CA LEU A 213 5.91 -9.05 8.35
C LEU A 213 4.44 -9.32 8.63
N LYS A 214 4.01 -10.58 8.78
CA LYS A 214 2.63 -10.93 9.11
C LYS A 214 2.20 -10.32 10.44
N PHE A 215 3.11 -10.23 11.41
CA PHE A 215 2.83 -9.68 12.74
C PHE A 215 3.02 -8.17 12.78
N TYR A 216 4.13 -7.65 12.25
CA TYR A 216 4.49 -6.23 12.37
C TYR A 216 3.70 -5.31 11.44
N SER A 217 3.28 -5.76 10.25
CA SER A 217 2.46 -4.94 9.35
C SER A 217 1.11 -4.56 9.97
N SER A 218 0.72 -3.31 9.79
CA SER A 218 -0.61 -2.81 10.16
C SER A 218 -1.65 -3.13 9.08
N ILE A 219 -1.22 -3.15 7.82
CA ILE A 219 -2.03 -3.51 6.66
C ILE A 219 -1.29 -4.56 5.85
N ARG A 220 -2.02 -5.59 5.39
CA ARG A 220 -1.53 -6.59 4.41
C ARG A 220 -2.49 -6.65 3.25
N LEU A 221 -1.97 -6.46 2.06
CA LEU A 221 -2.70 -6.47 0.80
C LEU A 221 -2.24 -7.62 -0.07
N GLU A 222 -3.15 -8.51 -0.37
CA GLU A 222 -2.95 -9.56 -1.36
C GLU A 222 -3.44 -9.06 -2.71
N ILE A 223 -2.56 -8.98 -3.71
CA ILE A 223 -2.92 -8.57 -5.07
C ILE A 223 -2.83 -9.75 -6.03
N ARG A 224 -3.89 -9.98 -6.80
CA ARG A 224 -3.98 -11.05 -7.80
C ARG A 224 -4.53 -10.52 -9.12
N LYS A 225 -3.98 -11.01 -10.22
CA LYS A 225 -4.56 -10.84 -11.55
C LYS A 225 -5.78 -11.78 -11.66
N ILE A 226 -6.95 -11.21 -12.03
CA ILE A 226 -8.20 -11.95 -12.21
C ILE A 226 -8.64 -12.02 -13.67
N GLY A 227 -7.91 -11.37 -14.58
CA GLY A 227 -8.20 -11.41 -16.01
C GLY A 227 -7.38 -10.40 -16.80
N PHE A 228 -7.49 -10.49 -18.11
CA PHE A 228 -6.85 -9.56 -19.03
C PHE A 228 -7.80 -8.45 -19.47
N LEU A 229 -7.28 -7.25 -19.61
CA LEU A 229 -7.98 -6.13 -20.24
C LEU A 229 -7.62 -6.10 -21.73
N LYS A 230 -8.62 -6.25 -22.59
CA LYS A 230 -8.44 -6.22 -24.05
C LYS A 230 -9.02 -4.93 -24.64
N ASN A 231 -8.42 -4.45 -25.72
CA ASN A 231 -8.96 -3.35 -26.51
C ASN A 231 -10.00 -3.86 -27.54
N LYS A 232 -10.54 -2.97 -28.39
CA LYS A 232 -11.51 -3.33 -29.43
C LYS A 232 -10.94 -4.35 -30.45
N SER A 233 -9.63 -4.33 -30.68
CA SER A 233 -8.91 -5.24 -31.59
C SER A 233 -8.48 -6.53 -30.88
N GLN A 234 -9.06 -6.91 -29.74
CA GLN A 234 -8.74 -8.08 -28.92
C GLN A 234 -7.28 -8.13 -28.39
N LYS A 235 -6.48 -7.09 -28.62
CA LYS A 235 -5.10 -7.00 -28.09
C LYS A 235 -5.15 -6.75 -26.59
N ILE A 236 -4.34 -7.47 -25.82
CA ILE A 236 -4.19 -7.29 -24.39
C ILE A 236 -3.49 -5.95 -24.13
N ILE A 237 -4.10 -5.10 -23.30
CA ILE A 237 -3.62 -3.75 -22.97
C ILE A 237 -3.40 -3.56 -21.47
N GLY A 238 -3.73 -4.56 -20.66
CA GLY A 238 -3.60 -4.47 -19.21
C GLY A 238 -4.21 -5.68 -18.50
N ASN A 239 -4.30 -5.58 -17.20
CA ASN A 239 -4.86 -6.60 -16.32
C ASN A 239 -6.03 -6.05 -15.50
N ASN A 240 -7.03 -6.88 -15.26
CA ASN A 240 -7.96 -6.72 -14.16
C ASN A 240 -7.32 -7.33 -12.91
N VAL A 241 -7.27 -6.58 -11.83
CA VAL A 241 -6.65 -7.03 -10.58
C VAL A 241 -7.64 -6.95 -9.43
N ARG A 242 -7.48 -7.87 -8.50
CA ARG A 242 -8.19 -7.91 -7.23
C ARG A 242 -7.17 -7.72 -6.11
N VAL A 243 -7.47 -6.78 -5.21
CA VAL A 243 -6.72 -6.55 -3.98
C VAL A 243 -7.61 -6.91 -2.80
N LYS A 244 -7.20 -7.90 -2.02
CA LYS A 244 -7.85 -8.29 -0.77
C LYS A 244 -7.09 -7.68 0.40
N VAL A 245 -7.81 -7.00 1.28
CA VAL A 245 -7.25 -6.48 2.54
C VAL A 245 -7.25 -7.63 3.54
N VAL A 246 -6.14 -8.39 3.60
CA VAL A 246 -6.06 -9.61 4.44
C VAL A 246 -5.90 -9.27 5.92
N LYS A 247 -5.24 -8.15 6.22
CA LYS A 247 -5.06 -7.63 7.57
C LYS A 247 -5.20 -6.12 7.57
N ASN A 248 -5.91 -5.61 8.57
CA ASN A 248 -6.02 -4.19 8.83
C ASN A 248 -6.21 -3.97 10.33
N LYS A 249 -5.24 -3.31 10.98
CA LYS A 249 -5.30 -2.98 12.42
C LYS A 249 -6.13 -1.72 12.72
N LEU A 250 -6.61 -1.01 11.70
CA LEU A 250 -7.24 0.30 11.81
C LEU A 250 -8.71 0.29 11.39
N TYR A 251 -9.14 -0.77 10.69
CA TYR A 251 -10.50 -0.95 10.20
C TYR A 251 -10.79 -2.46 9.97
N PRO A 252 -12.04 -2.91 9.95
CA PRO A 252 -12.37 -4.31 9.67
C PRO A 252 -11.74 -4.81 8.37
N PRO A 253 -10.99 -5.93 8.41
CA PRO A 253 -10.31 -6.50 7.26
C PRO A 253 -11.25 -7.24 6.30
N PHE A 254 -10.68 -7.94 5.32
CA PHE A 254 -11.30 -8.83 4.33
C PHE A 254 -12.12 -8.15 3.25
N LYS A 255 -12.14 -6.81 3.19
CA LYS A 255 -12.70 -6.08 2.06
C LYS A 255 -11.86 -6.27 0.80
N ILE A 256 -12.56 -6.20 -0.34
CA ILE A 256 -11.95 -6.44 -1.66
C ILE A 256 -12.13 -5.19 -2.53
N ALA A 257 -11.04 -4.78 -3.17
CA ALA A 257 -11.02 -3.79 -4.24
C ALA A 257 -10.68 -4.46 -5.56
N GLU A 258 -11.38 -4.11 -6.63
CA GLU A 258 -11.10 -4.55 -7.99
C GLU A 258 -10.96 -3.34 -8.90
N PHE A 259 -9.86 -3.30 -9.68
CA PHE A 259 -9.58 -2.21 -10.60
C PHE A 259 -8.71 -2.66 -11.77
N GLU A 260 -8.59 -1.79 -12.77
CA GLU A 260 -7.86 -2.08 -14.01
C GLU A 260 -6.48 -1.41 -13.97
N ILE A 261 -5.42 -2.18 -14.26
CA ILE A 261 -4.06 -1.69 -14.49
C ILE A 261 -3.81 -1.75 -16.00
N ILE A 262 -3.52 -0.60 -16.62
CA ILE A 262 -3.18 -0.48 -18.03
C ILE A 262 -1.65 -0.48 -18.15
N TYR A 263 -1.11 -1.34 -19.03
CA TYR A 263 0.32 -1.44 -19.25
C TYR A 263 0.93 -0.09 -19.67
N GLY A 264 2.05 0.26 -19.06
CA GLY A 264 2.72 1.53 -19.25
C GLY A 264 2.00 2.77 -18.70
N LYS A 265 0.76 2.65 -18.15
CA LYS A 265 -0.05 3.78 -17.65
C LYS A 265 -0.53 3.62 -16.22
N GLY A 266 -0.45 2.39 -15.66
CA GLY A 266 -0.86 2.09 -14.29
C GLY A 266 -2.36 2.08 -14.08
N ILE A 267 -2.80 2.38 -12.86
CA ILE A 267 -4.21 2.34 -12.43
C ILE A 267 -5.01 3.43 -13.11
N CYS A 268 -6.08 3.04 -13.81
CA CYS A 268 -6.97 3.98 -14.50
C CYS A 268 -8.07 4.49 -13.56
N LYS A 269 -7.87 5.64 -12.94
CA LYS A 269 -8.80 6.25 -11.98
C LYS A 269 -10.24 6.45 -12.52
N TYR A 270 -10.39 6.65 -13.82
CA TYR A 270 -11.72 6.85 -14.43
C TYR A 270 -12.47 5.54 -14.61
N ARG A 271 -11.75 4.44 -14.90
CA ARG A 271 -12.32 3.09 -14.97
C ARG A 271 -12.65 2.59 -13.57
N ASP A 272 -11.81 2.88 -12.60
CA ASP A 272 -12.03 2.56 -11.20
C ASP A 272 -13.34 3.21 -10.68
N ILE A 273 -13.50 4.53 -10.88
CA ILE A 273 -14.75 5.24 -10.55
C ILE A 273 -15.95 4.67 -11.30
N PHE A 274 -15.82 4.40 -12.60
CA PHE A 274 -16.91 3.84 -13.37
C PHE A 274 -17.39 2.50 -12.79
N ASN A 275 -16.46 1.60 -12.49
CA ASN A 275 -16.80 0.29 -11.93
C ASN A 275 -17.45 0.41 -10.54
N LEU A 276 -16.96 1.34 -9.70
CA LEU A 276 -17.59 1.65 -8.41
C LEU A 276 -19.01 2.20 -8.57
N CYS A 277 -19.24 3.10 -9.53
CA CYS A 277 -20.59 3.65 -9.80
C CYS A 277 -21.58 2.57 -10.18
N ILE A 278 -21.15 1.56 -10.93
CA ILE A 278 -22.00 0.41 -11.25
C ILE A 278 -22.28 -0.42 -9.98
N LYS A 279 -21.24 -0.75 -9.22
CA LYS A 279 -21.35 -1.55 -7.98
C LYS A 279 -22.25 -0.89 -6.94
N MET A 280 -22.22 0.45 -6.84
CA MET A 280 -22.99 1.25 -5.87
C MET A 280 -24.35 1.74 -6.45
N ASN A 281 -24.76 1.26 -7.63
CA ASN A 281 -25.99 1.68 -8.32
C ASN A 281 -26.09 3.20 -8.58
N ILE A 282 -24.98 3.93 -8.56
CA ILE A 282 -24.91 5.35 -8.97
C ILE A 282 -25.10 5.44 -10.48
N PHE A 283 -24.53 4.51 -11.25
CA PHE A 283 -24.82 4.31 -12.66
C PHE A 283 -25.67 3.04 -12.82
N LYS A 284 -26.81 3.20 -13.48
CA LYS A 284 -27.70 2.10 -13.86
C LYS A 284 -27.47 1.73 -15.31
N LYS A 285 -27.33 0.43 -15.60
CA LYS A 285 -27.17 -0.09 -16.96
C LYS A 285 -28.50 -0.67 -17.47
N LYS A 286 -28.96 -0.20 -18.65
CA LYS A 286 -30.10 -0.76 -19.37
C LYS A 286 -29.63 -1.12 -20.78
N GLY A 287 -29.45 -2.40 -21.08
CA GLY A 287 -28.86 -2.87 -22.32
C GLY A 287 -27.41 -2.30 -22.49
N SER A 288 -27.21 -1.55 -23.58
CA SER A 288 -25.92 -0.85 -23.86
C SER A 288 -25.84 0.57 -23.31
N TRP A 289 -26.93 1.09 -22.71
CA TRP A 289 -27.04 2.46 -22.23
C TRP A 289 -26.77 2.57 -20.74
N TYR A 290 -26.23 3.70 -20.33
CA TYR A 290 -25.95 4.03 -18.94
C TYR A 290 -26.73 5.27 -18.52
N TYR A 291 -27.27 5.22 -17.31
CA TYR A 291 -28.08 6.29 -16.70
C TYR A 291 -27.52 6.62 -15.32
N LEU A 292 -27.60 7.89 -14.92
CA LEU A 292 -27.38 8.30 -13.56
C LEU A 292 -28.54 7.83 -12.66
N TYR A 293 -28.33 7.75 -11.37
CA TYR A 293 -29.35 7.35 -10.38
C TYR A 293 -30.69 8.09 -10.51
N ASN A 294 -30.70 9.35 -11.00
CA ASN A 294 -31.88 10.18 -11.29
C ASN A 294 -32.43 9.97 -12.70
N ASN A 295 -32.11 8.87 -13.33
CA ASN A 295 -32.51 8.49 -14.70
C ASN A 295 -31.99 9.40 -15.83
N LYS A 296 -31.08 10.33 -15.54
CA LYS A 296 -30.40 11.13 -16.58
C LYS A 296 -29.57 10.22 -17.48
N ASN A 297 -29.79 10.27 -18.78
CA ASN A 297 -29.03 9.50 -19.77
C ASN A 297 -27.60 10.00 -19.84
N LEU A 298 -26.60 9.10 -19.66
CA LEU A 298 -25.16 9.36 -19.75
C LEU A 298 -24.58 8.96 -21.11
N GLY A 299 -25.30 8.11 -21.89
CA GLY A 299 -24.85 7.66 -23.19
C GLY A 299 -24.67 6.14 -23.31
N LYS A 300 -24.31 5.70 -24.53
CA LYS A 300 -24.12 4.30 -24.90
C LYS A 300 -22.64 3.87 -24.75
N GLY A 301 -22.41 2.74 -24.08
CA GLY A 301 -21.14 2.07 -24.00
C GLY A 301 -20.19 2.58 -22.92
N LYS A 302 -19.49 1.65 -22.22
CA LYS A 302 -18.53 1.91 -21.12
C LYS A 302 -17.47 2.96 -21.48
N GLU A 303 -16.86 2.83 -22.66
CA GLU A 303 -15.75 3.71 -23.08
C GLU A 303 -16.19 5.16 -23.26
N ASN A 304 -17.43 5.39 -23.71
CA ASN A 304 -17.98 6.75 -23.85
C ASN A 304 -18.17 7.40 -22.48
N ILE A 305 -18.68 6.67 -21.49
CA ILE A 305 -18.84 7.19 -20.13
C ILE A 305 -17.49 7.52 -19.52
N ILE A 306 -16.48 6.66 -19.72
CA ILE A 306 -15.11 6.90 -19.26
C ILE A 306 -14.54 8.17 -19.93
N LYS A 307 -14.81 8.39 -21.23
CA LYS A 307 -14.42 9.63 -21.92
C LYS A 307 -15.11 10.87 -21.32
N ILE A 308 -16.40 10.78 -20.99
CA ILE A 308 -17.15 11.86 -20.33
C ILE A 308 -16.53 12.19 -18.97
N LEU A 309 -16.27 11.17 -18.13
CA LEU A 309 -15.60 11.35 -16.83
C LEU A 309 -14.20 11.99 -16.97
N LYS A 310 -13.48 11.69 -18.06
CA LYS A 310 -12.16 12.25 -18.33
C LYS A 310 -12.24 13.71 -18.77
N LYS A 311 -13.21 14.05 -19.64
CA LYS A 311 -13.35 15.41 -20.18
C LYS A 311 -13.99 16.37 -19.18
N ASN A 312 -14.96 15.92 -18.39
CA ASN A 312 -15.70 16.75 -17.44
C ASN A 312 -15.20 16.58 -16.01
N LYS A 313 -14.24 17.44 -15.62
CA LYS A 313 -13.64 17.42 -14.27
C LYS A 313 -14.66 17.70 -13.17
N LYS A 314 -15.66 18.58 -13.42
CA LYS A 314 -16.71 18.91 -12.45
C LYS A 314 -17.57 17.69 -12.17
N PHE A 315 -18.09 17.04 -13.21
CA PHE A 315 -18.86 15.79 -13.09
C PHE A 315 -18.06 14.68 -12.38
N TYR A 316 -16.78 14.50 -12.76
CA TYR A 316 -15.90 13.55 -12.07
C TYR A 316 -15.80 13.84 -10.56
N SER A 317 -15.64 15.11 -10.18
CA SER A 317 -15.52 15.51 -8.77
C SER A 317 -16.83 15.27 -7.99
N GLU A 318 -17.98 15.56 -8.59
CA GLU A 318 -19.32 15.31 -8.03
C GLU A 318 -19.55 13.82 -7.77
N ILE A 319 -19.27 12.98 -8.77
CA ILE A 319 -19.39 11.53 -8.64
C ILE A 319 -18.45 10.98 -7.57
N LYS A 320 -17.20 11.47 -7.54
CA LYS A 320 -16.22 11.07 -6.52
C LYS A 320 -16.70 11.42 -5.10
N LYS A 321 -17.24 12.63 -4.90
CA LYS A 321 -17.80 13.04 -3.59
C LYS A 321 -18.96 12.12 -3.21
N LYS A 322 -19.84 11.80 -4.14
CA LYS A 322 -20.98 10.91 -3.88
C LYS A 322 -20.53 9.51 -3.46
N ILE A 323 -19.52 8.94 -4.13
CA ILE A 323 -18.93 7.64 -3.78
C ILE A 323 -18.34 7.65 -2.37
N LEU A 324 -17.69 8.76 -1.96
CA LEU A 324 -17.03 8.85 -0.66
C LEU A 324 -17.99 9.11 0.50
N ASN A 325 -19.22 9.59 0.21
CA ASN A 325 -20.26 9.89 1.21
C ASN A 325 -21.32 8.77 1.32
N SER A 326 -21.23 7.72 0.49
CA SER A 326 -22.09 6.53 0.52
C SER A 326 -21.44 5.41 1.31
#